data_39c57943082ad2421fc06b79ebddd0b4
#
_entry.id   39c57943082ad2421fc06b79ebddd0b4
#
_cell.length_a   1.000
_cell.length_b   1.000
_cell.length_c   1.000
_cell.angle_alpha   90.00
_cell.angle_beta   90.00
_cell.angle_gamma   90.00
#
_symmetry.space_group_name_H-M   'P 1'
#
loop_
_entity.id
_entity.type
_entity.pdbx_description
1 polymer ?
#
loop_
_entity_poly.entity_id
_entity_poly.type
_entity_poly.pdbx_seq_one_letter_code
_entity_poly.pdbx_strand_id
1 'polypeptide(L)'
;QKPDGTSDAPSRRRPDHQTQRRQQKARDRTVRRVERLEAQILEREERQEALVWELGSPDLFRDPDRIRELEAERSGIQEEVTALYSEWERRAEELASIDDGLHSDAEE
;
A
#
# COMPACT_ATOMS: atom_id res chain seq x y z
N GLN A 1 -41.32 -0.38 -32.40
CA GLN A 1 -40.74 -0.37 -31.90
C GLN A 1 -39.81 0.00 -31.25
N LYS A 2 -39.27 0.03 -31.11
CA LYS A 2 -38.49 0.09 -30.43
C LYS A 2 -37.76 0.70 -29.75
N PRO A 3 -37.85 0.88 -29.36
CA PRO A 3 -37.44 1.56 -28.19
C PRO A 3 -36.04 1.21 -27.77
N ASP A 4 -35.32 0.73 -28.63
CA ASP A 4 -34.01 0.22 -28.37
C ASP A 4 -33.06 1.32 -27.94
N GLY A 5 -33.19 2.48 -28.56
CA GLY A 5 -32.33 3.60 -28.20
C GLY A 5 -32.54 4.08 -26.79
N THR A 6 -33.78 3.97 -26.31
CA THR A 6 -34.06 4.44 -24.97
C THR A 6 -33.50 3.53 -23.89
N SER A 7 -33.36 2.26 -24.19
CA SER A 7 -32.82 1.35 -23.19
C SER A 7 -31.34 1.60 -22.91
N ASP A 8 -30.65 2.20 -23.88
CA ASP A 8 -29.24 2.49 -23.68
C ASP A 8 -29.00 3.68 -22.77
N ALA A 9 -29.91 4.62 -22.78
CA ALA A 9 -29.73 5.84 -22.00
C ALA A 9 -29.57 5.58 -20.50
N PRO A 10 -30.40 4.74 -19.87
CA PRO A 10 -30.22 4.45 -18.46
C PRO A 10 -28.92 3.74 -18.15
N SER A 11 -28.44 2.90 -19.07
CA SER A 11 -27.22 2.16 -18.88
C SER A 11 -26.00 3.07 -18.78
N ARG A 12 -26.05 4.19 -19.44
CA ARG A 12 -24.92 5.13 -19.43
C ARG A 12 -24.75 5.83 -18.10
N ARG A 13 -25.83 5.96 -17.36
CA ARG A 13 -25.81 6.67 -16.08
C ARG A 13 -25.39 5.80 -14.92
N ARG A 14 -25.52 4.51 -15.07
CA ARG A 14 -25.18 3.56 -14.02
C ARG A 14 -24.19 2.56 -14.55
N PRO A 15 -23.13 2.30 -13.81
CA PRO A 15 -22.25 1.21 -14.20
C PRO A 15 -23.03 -0.09 -14.16
N ASP A 16 -22.79 -0.96 -15.10
CA ASP A 16 -23.44 -2.26 -15.12
C ASP A 16 -22.79 -3.17 -14.06
N HIS A 17 -23.35 -4.34 -13.86
CA HIS A 17 -22.83 -5.30 -12.91
C HIS A 17 -21.37 -5.65 -13.16
N GLN A 18 -21.00 -5.76 -14.42
CA GLN A 18 -19.65 -6.10 -14.79
C GLN A 18 -18.67 -5.00 -14.41
N THR A 19 -19.04 -3.76 -14.68
CA THR A 19 -18.23 -2.62 -14.32
C THR A 19 -18.08 -2.52 -12.81
N GLN A 20 -19.17 -2.70 -12.09
CA GLN A 20 -19.14 -2.67 -10.63
C GLN A 20 -18.25 -3.76 -10.05
N ARG A 21 -18.31 -4.96 -10.63
CA ARG A 21 -17.45 -6.06 -10.20
C ARG A 21 -15.98 -5.78 -10.44
N ARG A 22 -15.68 -5.16 -11.60
CA ARG A 22 -14.31 -4.79 -11.91
C ARG A 22 -13.77 -3.75 -10.94
N GLN A 23 -14.59 -2.77 -10.62
CA GLN A 23 -14.22 -1.73 -9.66
C GLN A 23 -14.00 -2.34 -8.28
N GLN A 24 -14.88 -3.25 -7.86
CA GLN A 24 -14.75 -3.93 -6.58
C GLN A 24 -13.49 -4.79 -6.53
N LYS A 25 -13.19 -5.51 -7.61
CA LYS A 25 -11.97 -6.33 -7.68
C LYS A 25 -10.72 -5.47 -7.64
N ALA A 26 -10.75 -4.33 -8.34
CA ALA A 26 -9.64 -3.39 -8.33
C ALA A 26 -9.43 -2.86 -6.91
N ARG A 27 -10.49 -2.51 -6.23
CA ARG A 27 -10.44 -2.07 -4.85
C ARG A 27 -9.82 -3.15 -3.95
N ASP A 28 -10.31 -4.37 -4.08
CA ASP A 28 -9.83 -5.49 -3.26
C ASP A 28 -8.33 -5.75 -3.47
N ARG A 29 -7.86 -5.66 -4.71
CA ARG A 29 -6.43 -5.82 -5.00
C ARG A 29 -5.61 -4.73 -4.35
N THR A 30 -6.10 -3.49 -4.43
CA THR A 30 -5.39 -2.34 -3.84
C THR A 30 -5.38 -2.43 -2.32
N VAL A 31 -6.49 -2.82 -1.71
CA VAL A 31 -6.56 -3.04 -0.26
C VAL A 31 -5.51 -4.08 0.16
N ARG A 32 -5.47 -5.21 -0.53
CA ARG A 32 -4.50 -6.27 -0.20
C ARG A 32 -3.06 -5.78 -0.38
N ARG A 33 -2.81 -4.96 -1.40
CA ARG A 33 -1.48 -4.40 -1.60
C ARG A 33 -1.09 -3.47 -0.47
N VAL A 34 -2.01 -2.59 -0.06
CA VAL A 34 -1.79 -1.67 1.06
C VAL A 34 -1.49 -2.47 2.34
N GLU A 35 -2.27 -3.50 2.60
CA GLU A 35 -2.06 -4.33 3.80
C GLU A 35 -0.70 -5.02 3.78
N ARG A 36 -0.28 -5.53 2.63
CA ARG A 36 1.04 -6.16 2.52
C ARG A 36 2.17 -5.16 2.75
N LEU A 37 2.01 -3.95 2.21
CA LEU A 37 3.01 -2.89 2.42
C LEU A 37 3.09 -2.49 3.89
N GLU A 38 1.95 -2.38 4.56
CA GLU A 38 1.92 -2.08 5.99
C GLU A 38 2.62 -3.16 6.81
N ALA A 39 2.40 -4.42 6.46
CA ALA A 39 3.07 -5.53 7.14
C ALA A 39 4.58 -5.51 6.91
N GLN A 40 5.01 -5.21 5.69
CA GLN A 40 6.44 -5.11 5.37
C GLN A 40 7.09 -3.94 6.09
N ILE A 41 6.42 -2.81 6.15
CA ILE A 41 6.91 -1.63 6.87
C ILE A 41 7.10 -1.97 8.34
N LEU A 42 6.09 -2.58 8.95
CA LEU A 42 6.17 -2.95 10.35
C LEU A 42 7.35 -3.89 10.63
N GLU A 43 7.52 -4.91 9.80
CA GLU A 43 8.63 -5.85 9.93
C GLU A 43 9.98 -5.15 9.84
N ARG A 44 10.14 -4.24 8.87
CA ARG A 44 11.39 -3.50 8.70
C ARG A 44 11.64 -2.55 9.87
N GLU A 45 10.60 -1.89 10.35
CA GLU A 45 10.73 -0.97 11.49
C GLU A 45 11.08 -1.70 12.78
N GLU A 46 10.52 -2.89 12.98
CA GLU A 46 10.89 -3.74 14.12
C GLU A 46 12.37 -4.13 14.05
N ARG A 47 12.86 -4.44 12.86
CA ARG A 47 14.28 -4.77 12.67
C ARG A 47 15.16 -3.55 12.92
N GLN A 48 14.73 -2.37 12.48
CA GLN A 48 15.45 -1.12 12.78
C GLN A 48 15.60 -0.93 14.29
N GLU A 49 14.54 -1.13 15.03
CA GLU A 49 14.56 -0.97 16.47
C GLU A 49 15.52 -1.96 17.12
N ALA A 50 15.51 -3.22 16.66
CA ALA A 50 16.42 -4.23 17.16
C ALA A 50 17.88 -3.86 16.90
N LEU A 51 18.16 -3.29 15.73
CA LEU A 51 19.51 -2.85 15.38
C LEU A 51 19.99 -1.70 16.26
N VAL A 52 19.10 -0.77 16.58
CA VAL A 52 19.43 0.33 17.48
C VAL A 52 19.82 -0.21 18.86
N TRP A 53 19.08 -1.20 19.34
CA TRP A 53 19.39 -1.85 20.60
C TRP A 53 20.75 -2.56 20.57
N GLU A 54 21.03 -3.32 19.49
CA GLU A 54 22.31 -4.00 19.35
C GLU A 54 23.46 -3.00 19.29
N LEU A 55 23.31 -1.91 18.52
CA LEU A 55 24.32 -0.89 18.39
C LEU A 55 24.61 -0.14 19.68
N GLY A 56 23.66 -0.15 20.61
CA GLY A 56 23.85 0.45 21.92
C GLY A 56 24.52 -0.45 22.93
N SER A 57 24.85 -1.68 22.58
CA SER A 57 25.47 -2.63 23.51
C SER A 57 26.94 -2.25 23.78
N PRO A 58 27.34 -2.17 25.06
CA PRO A 58 28.74 -1.88 25.38
C PRO A 58 29.73 -2.89 24.83
N ASP A 59 29.30 -4.13 24.65
CA ASP A 59 30.18 -5.19 24.15
C ASP A 59 30.66 -4.95 22.73
N LEU A 60 29.94 -4.16 21.96
CA LEU A 60 30.27 -3.84 20.58
C LEU A 60 31.53 -3.00 20.42
N PHE A 61 31.94 -2.26 21.47
CA PHE A 61 33.14 -1.44 21.38
C PHE A 61 34.39 -2.24 21.00
N ARG A 62 34.38 -3.53 21.25
CA ARG A 62 35.51 -4.41 20.96
C ARG A 62 35.39 -5.10 19.60
N ASP A 63 34.31 -4.84 18.86
CA ASP A 63 34.05 -5.51 17.60
C ASP A 63 33.67 -4.51 16.52
N PRO A 64 34.65 -3.77 15.99
CA PRO A 64 34.35 -2.75 14.98
C PRO A 64 33.79 -3.33 13.68
N ASP A 65 34.11 -4.56 13.34
CA ASP A 65 33.56 -5.20 12.15
C ASP A 65 32.06 -5.43 12.31
N ARG A 66 31.66 -5.87 13.50
CA ARG A 66 30.23 -6.08 13.79
C ARG A 66 29.47 -4.76 13.76
N ILE A 67 30.06 -3.69 14.26
CA ILE A 67 29.46 -2.35 14.20
C ILE A 67 29.21 -1.96 12.75
N ARG A 68 30.21 -2.16 11.88
CA ARG A 68 30.04 -1.83 10.47
C ARG A 68 28.95 -2.64 9.80
N GLU A 69 28.86 -3.93 10.12
CA GLU A 69 27.79 -4.79 9.60
C GLU A 69 26.41 -4.29 10.01
N LEU A 70 26.26 -3.98 11.29
CA LEU A 70 24.98 -3.50 11.82
C LEU A 70 24.58 -2.14 11.24
N GLU A 71 25.54 -1.26 11.09
CA GLU A 71 25.28 0.06 10.49
C GLU A 71 24.93 -0.05 9.02
N ALA A 72 25.59 -0.94 8.29
CA ALA A 72 25.26 -1.19 6.89
C ALA A 72 23.84 -1.76 6.76
N GLU A 73 23.49 -2.70 7.60
CA GLU A 73 22.14 -3.25 7.62
C GLU A 73 21.11 -2.18 7.94
N ARG A 74 21.40 -1.35 8.94
CA ARG A 74 20.50 -0.26 9.34
C ARG A 74 20.27 0.72 8.19
N SER A 75 21.33 1.09 7.49
CA SER A 75 21.24 1.99 6.35
C SER A 75 20.39 1.40 5.24
N GLY A 76 20.61 0.13 4.92
CA GLY A 76 19.84 -0.58 3.91
C GLY A 76 18.35 -0.66 4.24
N ILE A 77 18.04 -0.95 5.50
CA ILE A 77 16.65 -1.01 5.94
C ILE A 77 16.00 0.36 5.88
N GLN A 78 16.72 1.41 6.22
CA GLN A 78 16.18 2.76 6.14
C GLN A 78 15.80 3.12 4.71
N GLU A 79 16.62 2.74 3.74
CA GLU A 79 16.28 2.93 2.33
C GLU A 79 15.05 2.13 1.92
N GLU A 80 14.97 0.87 2.38
CA GLU A 80 13.82 0.03 2.11
C GLU A 80 12.54 0.63 2.70
N VAL A 81 12.59 1.10 3.93
CA VAL A 81 11.44 1.70 4.60
C VAL A 81 10.96 2.93 3.85
N THR A 82 11.89 3.77 3.41
CA THR A 82 11.55 4.97 2.63
C THR A 82 10.83 4.59 1.34
N ALA A 83 11.35 3.58 0.64
CA ALA A 83 10.73 3.11 -0.60
C ALA A 83 9.35 2.49 -0.34
N LEU A 84 9.21 1.73 0.73
CA LEU A 84 7.94 1.11 1.09
C LEU A 84 6.88 2.16 1.44
N TYR A 85 7.25 3.20 2.19
CA TYR A 85 6.32 4.28 2.49
C TYR A 85 5.89 5.04 1.23
N SER A 86 6.81 5.27 0.30
CA SER A 86 6.47 5.92 -0.96
C SER A 86 5.45 5.10 -1.75
N GLU A 87 5.66 3.80 -1.82
CA GLU A 87 4.72 2.93 -2.51
C GLU A 87 3.39 2.86 -1.76
N TRP A 88 3.44 2.78 -0.45
CA TRP A 88 2.24 2.76 0.40
C TRP A 88 1.38 4.01 0.15
N GLU A 89 2.01 5.18 0.11
CA GLU A 89 1.29 6.43 -0.14
C GLU A 89 0.59 6.42 -1.50
N ARG A 90 1.27 5.94 -2.53
CA ARG A 90 0.68 5.83 -3.86
C ARG A 90 -0.52 4.89 -3.88
N ARG A 91 -0.40 3.75 -3.20
CA ARG A 91 -1.49 2.77 -3.15
C ARG A 91 -2.66 3.26 -2.30
N ALA A 92 -2.36 3.97 -1.22
CA ALA A 92 -3.39 4.57 -0.39
C ALA A 92 -4.18 5.64 -1.15
N GLU A 93 -3.49 6.46 -1.94
CA GLU A 93 -4.14 7.45 -2.80
C GLU A 93 -5.00 6.79 -3.87
N GLU A 94 -4.48 5.72 -4.47
CA GLU A 94 -5.23 4.94 -5.45
C GLU A 94 -6.50 4.38 -4.83
N LEU A 95 -6.40 3.83 -3.62
CA LEU A 95 -7.55 3.29 -2.90
C LEU A 95 -8.58 4.38 -2.60
N ALA A 96 -8.12 5.53 -2.12
CA ALA A 96 -9.01 6.66 -1.85
C ALA A 96 -9.73 7.10 -3.11
N SER A 97 -9.04 7.12 -4.24
CA SER A 97 -9.63 7.49 -5.53
C SER A 97 -10.69 6.47 -5.97
N ILE A 98 -10.42 5.19 -5.79
CA ILE A 98 -11.38 4.13 -6.10
C ILE A 98 -12.62 4.26 -5.22
N ASP A 99 -12.43 4.47 -3.92
CA ASP A 99 -13.52 4.61 -2.96
C ASP A 99 -14.37 5.84 -3.26
N ASP A 100 -13.76 6.96 -3.64
CA ASP A 100 -14.48 8.15 -4.04
C ASP A 100 -15.34 7.88 -5.27
N GLY A 101 -14.79 7.17 -6.25
CA GLY A 101 -15.54 6.80 -7.45
C GLY A 101 -16.74 5.92 -7.11
N LEU A 102 -16.55 4.92 -6.27
CA LEU A 102 -17.64 4.03 -5.86
C LEU A 102 -18.69 4.78 -5.06
N HIS A 103 -18.26 5.66 -4.18
CA HIS A 103 -19.17 6.45 -3.36
C HIS A 103 -20.01 7.42 -4.21
N SER A 104 -19.39 8.08 -5.19
CA SER A 104 -20.08 8.98 -6.09
C SER A 104 -21.14 8.25 -6.90
N ASP A 105 -20.82 7.06 -7.38
CA ASP A 105 -21.77 6.24 -8.13
C ASP A 105 -22.95 5.84 -7.26
N ALA A 106 -22.72 5.59 -6.01
CA ALA A 106 -23.78 5.20 -5.07
C ALA A 106 -24.74 6.35 -4.77
N GLU A 107 -24.26 7.57 -4.80
CA GLU A 107 -25.08 8.75 -4.53
C GLU A 107 -26.05 9.09 -5.67
N GLU A 108 -25.76 8.65 -6.86
CA GLU A 108 -26.62 8.89 -8.01
C GLU A 108 -27.74 7.84 -8.11
#